data_2a439e7edebe20949a3c973b283a4345
#
_entry.id   2a439e7edebe20949a3c973b283a4345
#
_cell.length_a   1.000
_cell.length_b   1.000
_cell.length_c   1.000
_cell.angle_alpha   90.00
_cell.angle_beta   90.00
_cell.angle_gamma   90.00
#
_symmetry.space_group_name_H-M   'P 1'
#
loop_
_entity.id
_entity.type
_entity.pdbx_description
1 polymer ?
#
loop_
_entity_poly.entity_id
_entity_poly.type
_entity_poly.pdbx_seq_one_letter_code
_entity_poly.pdbx_strand_id
1 'polypeptide(L)'
;MEMKNTTNDSRSIKEINDTLKKRGHVVTSWNELPQVTMDETGIETSSYRVGLSDNDDAPTVFKLYFPPNCRVEAHTHSCDYSEIIIEGSQKVSGKWLYKGDIRVGLANKGYGPLIAGPEGASILVIFADGNWPAIGIGAGDGSTINASKLLAQFSAAENS
;
A
#
# COMPACT_ATOMS: atom_id res chain seq x y z
N MET A 1 -10.46 19.21 6.44
CA MET A 1 -10.25 18.20 7.49
C MET A 1 -8.81 18.28 7.92
N GLU A 2 -8.59 18.80 9.09
CA GLU A 2 -7.25 18.80 9.65
C GLU A 2 -6.79 17.34 9.79
N MET A 3 -5.79 16.97 9.04
CA MET A 3 -5.01 15.78 9.33
C MET A 3 -4.36 16.03 10.68
N LYS A 4 -4.96 15.54 11.73
CA LYS A 4 -4.27 15.49 13.00
C LYS A 4 -3.03 14.66 12.76
N ASN A 5 -1.92 15.35 12.79
CA ASN A 5 -0.64 14.72 12.77
C ASN A 5 -0.54 13.89 14.05
N THR A 6 -0.88 12.61 13.95
CA THR A 6 -0.85 11.68 15.07
C THR A 6 0.58 11.23 15.35
N THR A 7 1.56 12.10 15.11
CA THR A 7 2.98 11.81 15.33
C THR A 7 3.29 11.36 16.75
N ASN A 8 2.42 11.68 17.72
CA ASN A 8 2.61 11.27 19.12
C ASN A 8 2.15 9.84 19.40
N ASP A 9 1.33 9.24 18.52
CA ASP A 9 0.77 7.89 18.70
C ASP A 9 1.37 6.87 17.73
N SER A 10 2.19 7.31 16.75
CA SER A 10 2.80 6.39 15.80
C SER A 10 4.00 5.68 16.40
N ARG A 11 4.03 4.36 16.26
CA ARG A 11 5.21 3.56 16.54
C ARG A 11 6.18 3.64 15.37
N SER A 12 7.46 3.83 15.67
CA SER A 12 8.48 3.69 14.65
C SER A 12 8.64 2.21 14.25
N ILE A 13 9.06 2.00 13.02
CA ILE A 13 9.39 0.64 12.53
C ILE A 13 10.51 0.04 13.39
N LYS A 14 11.44 0.87 13.85
CA LYS A 14 12.50 0.44 14.76
C LYS A 14 11.94 -0.13 16.07
N GLU A 15 10.97 0.53 16.69
CA GLU A 15 10.36 0.06 17.92
C GLU A 15 9.66 -1.29 17.74
N ILE A 16 8.95 -1.45 16.63
CA ILE A 16 8.29 -2.71 16.26
C ILE A 16 9.31 -3.82 16.10
N ASN A 17 10.40 -3.58 15.37
CA ASN A 17 11.49 -4.55 15.18
C ASN A 17 12.15 -4.91 16.51
N ASP A 18 12.45 -3.93 17.35
CA ASP A 18 13.09 -4.16 18.64
C ASP A 18 12.22 -5.02 19.54
N THR A 19 10.90 -4.78 19.54
CA THR A 19 9.94 -5.58 20.30
C THR A 19 9.87 -7.02 19.78
N LEU A 20 9.82 -7.20 18.47
CA LEU A 20 9.84 -8.52 17.83
C LEU A 20 11.11 -9.31 18.20
N LYS A 21 12.26 -8.68 18.12
CA LYS A 21 13.55 -9.33 18.47
C LYS A 21 13.60 -9.72 19.94
N LYS A 22 13.05 -8.90 20.82
CA LYS A 22 13.10 -9.13 22.26
C LYS A 22 12.07 -10.14 22.74
N ARG A 23 10.84 -10.10 22.20
CA ARG A 23 9.68 -10.84 22.70
C ARG A 23 9.14 -11.89 21.75
N GLY A 24 9.52 -11.84 20.46
CA GLY A 24 8.97 -12.69 19.42
C GLY A 24 7.59 -12.30 18.93
N HIS A 25 6.95 -11.33 19.58
CA HIS A 25 5.60 -10.85 19.24
C HIS A 25 5.51 -9.36 19.45
N VAL A 26 4.65 -8.72 18.64
CA VAL A 26 4.30 -7.32 18.81
C VAL A 26 2.81 -7.14 18.47
N VAL A 27 2.15 -6.26 19.20
CA VAL A 27 0.77 -5.85 18.91
C VAL A 27 0.80 -4.38 18.53
N THR A 28 0.19 -4.04 17.41
CA THR A 28 0.05 -2.67 16.94
C THR A 28 -1.31 -2.49 16.29
N SER A 29 -1.56 -1.31 15.74
CA SER A 29 -2.78 -1.01 14.99
C SER A 29 -2.43 -0.14 13.78
N TRP A 30 -3.33 -0.06 12.80
CA TRP A 30 -3.13 0.81 11.66
C TRP A 30 -2.88 2.27 12.06
N ASN A 31 -3.54 2.72 13.14
CA ASN A 31 -3.38 4.10 13.63
C ASN A 31 -2.01 4.37 14.27
N GLU A 32 -1.33 3.33 14.72
CA GLU A 32 0.02 3.44 15.30
C GLU A 32 1.12 3.32 14.26
N LEU A 33 0.82 2.79 13.08
CA LEU A 33 1.79 2.65 12.00
C LEU A 33 2.02 3.99 11.29
N PRO A 34 3.24 4.25 10.81
CA PRO A 34 3.50 5.43 10.01
C PRO A 34 2.57 5.48 8.80
N GLN A 35 1.97 6.64 8.56
CA GLN A 35 1.12 6.88 7.40
C GLN A 35 1.83 7.79 6.41
N VAL A 36 1.80 7.40 5.15
CA VAL A 36 2.35 8.17 4.04
C VAL A 36 1.21 8.57 3.12
N THR A 37 1.15 9.84 2.78
CA THR A 37 0.18 10.39 1.82
C THR A 37 0.92 10.79 0.55
N MET A 38 0.44 10.29 -0.59
CA MET A 38 0.99 10.64 -1.89
C MET A 38 0.47 12.01 -2.30
N ASP A 39 1.36 12.98 -2.51
CA ASP A 39 0.99 14.37 -2.79
C ASP A 39 0.13 14.54 -4.04
N GLU A 40 0.39 13.76 -5.08
CA GLU A 40 -0.29 13.92 -6.37
C GLU A 40 -1.71 13.34 -6.38
N THR A 41 -1.93 12.25 -5.69
CA THR A 41 -3.19 11.51 -5.75
C THR A 41 -4.00 11.62 -4.47
N GLY A 42 -3.36 11.97 -3.35
CA GLY A 42 -3.98 11.94 -2.03
C GLY A 42 -4.15 10.52 -1.47
N ILE A 43 -3.57 9.50 -2.12
CA ILE A 43 -3.61 8.13 -1.62
C ILE A 43 -2.86 8.06 -0.29
N GLU A 44 -3.52 7.51 0.71
CA GLU A 44 -2.95 7.30 2.04
C GLU A 44 -2.53 5.84 2.18
N THR A 45 -1.33 5.61 2.71
CA THR A 45 -0.78 4.26 2.84
C THR A 45 -0.19 4.03 4.21
N SER A 46 -0.41 2.83 4.74
CA SER A 46 0.30 2.30 5.89
C SER A 46 0.69 0.87 5.59
N SER A 47 1.81 0.40 6.13
CA SER A 47 2.28 -0.95 5.85
C SER A 47 3.02 -1.57 7.01
N TYR A 48 3.12 -2.88 6.99
CA TYR A 48 3.99 -3.66 7.88
C TYR A 48 4.45 -4.92 7.17
N ARG A 49 5.52 -5.52 7.64
CA ARG A 49 5.99 -6.84 7.20
C ARG A 49 5.55 -7.91 8.16
N VAL A 50 5.27 -9.08 7.62
CA VAL A 50 5.03 -10.28 8.45
C VAL A 50 6.39 -10.86 8.83
N GLY A 51 7.06 -10.18 9.74
CA GLY A 51 8.43 -10.45 10.16
C GLY A 51 9.20 -9.17 10.44
N LEU A 52 10.52 -9.24 10.44
CA LEU A 52 11.37 -8.07 10.59
C LEU A 52 11.36 -7.22 9.32
N SER A 53 11.45 -5.92 9.46
CA SER A 53 11.32 -4.98 8.34
C SER A 53 12.45 -5.10 7.29
N ASP A 54 13.59 -5.64 7.68
CA ASP A 54 14.74 -5.86 6.78
C ASP A 54 14.72 -7.23 6.07
N ASN A 55 13.70 -8.05 6.33
CA ASN A 55 13.53 -9.32 5.66
C ASN A 55 12.76 -9.15 4.35
N ASP A 56 13.48 -9.06 3.24
CA ASP A 56 12.89 -8.86 1.91
C ASP A 56 12.08 -10.06 1.40
N ASP A 57 12.22 -11.21 2.02
CA ASP A 57 11.43 -12.40 1.69
C ASP A 57 10.10 -12.44 2.46
N ALA A 58 9.91 -11.56 3.42
CA ALA A 58 8.69 -11.54 4.22
C ALA A 58 7.52 -10.91 3.44
N PRO A 59 6.31 -11.43 3.61
CA PRO A 59 5.12 -10.80 3.08
C PRO A 59 4.97 -9.37 3.60
N THR A 60 4.49 -8.48 2.73
CA THR A 60 4.26 -7.07 3.08
C THR A 60 2.77 -6.78 2.94
N VAL A 61 2.18 -6.20 3.97
CA VAL A 61 0.76 -5.86 4.01
C VAL A 61 0.59 -4.36 3.99
N PHE A 62 -0.21 -3.88 3.03
CA PHE A 62 -0.57 -2.46 2.91
C PHE A 62 -2.04 -2.26 3.19
N LYS A 63 -2.34 -1.18 3.89
CA LYS A 63 -3.67 -0.58 3.87
C LYS A 63 -3.60 0.69 3.06
N LEU A 64 -4.41 0.78 2.03
CA LEU A 64 -4.48 1.90 1.12
C LEU A 64 -5.85 2.55 1.20
N TYR A 65 -5.89 3.87 1.22
CA TYR A 65 -7.11 4.63 0.99
C TYR A 65 -6.95 5.44 -0.28
N PHE A 66 -7.83 5.21 -1.24
CA PHE A 66 -7.94 5.95 -2.49
C PHE A 66 -9.06 6.97 -2.35
N PRO A 67 -8.78 8.28 -2.48
CA PRO A 67 -9.83 9.29 -2.46
C PRO A 67 -10.88 9.07 -3.55
N PRO A 68 -12.09 9.65 -3.41
CA PRO A 68 -13.11 9.54 -4.45
C PRO A 68 -12.59 9.88 -5.83
N ASN A 69 -12.91 9.05 -6.80
CA ASN A 69 -12.56 9.19 -8.22
C ASN A 69 -11.06 9.20 -8.51
N CYS A 70 -10.22 8.86 -7.56
CA CYS A 70 -8.77 8.76 -7.74
C CYS A 70 -8.45 7.73 -8.82
N ARG A 71 -7.55 8.09 -9.73
CA ARG A 71 -7.10 7.23 -10.83
C ARG A 71 -5.62 6.89 -10.66
N VAL A 72 -5.31 5.62 -10.79
CA VAL A 72 -3.94 5.10 -10.86
C VAL A 72 -3.76 4.38 -12.18
N GLU A 73 -2.70 4.71 -12.90
CA GLU A 73 -2.42 4.12 -14.20
C GLU A 73 -2.04 2.64 -14.09
N ALA A 74 -2.18 1.94 -15.21
CA ALA A 74 -1.87 0.52 -15.27
C ALA A 74 -0.42 0.24 -14.88
N HIS A 75 -0.22 -0.80 -14.09
CA HIS A 75 1.10 -1.17 -13.56
C HIS A 75 1.14 -2.67 -13.23
N THR A 76 2.30 -3.13 -12.78
CA THR A 76 2.52 -4.49 -12.31
C THR A 76 3.42 -4.48 -11.07
N HIS A 77 3.61 -5.64 -10.48
CA HIS A 77 4.52 -5.86 -9.36
C HIS A 77 5.41 -7.07 -9.66
N SER A 78 6.57 -7.13 -9.02
CA SER A 78 7.52 -8.24 -9.21
C SER A 78 7.28 -9.43 -8.27
N CYS A 79 6.17 -9.44 -7.55
CA CYS A 79 5.76 -10.56 -6.71
C CYS A 79 4.25 -10.79 -6.84
N ASP A 80 3.82 -11.98 -6.43
CA ASP A 80 2.40 -12.30 -6.34
C ASP A 80 1.75 -11.49 -5.22
N TYR A 81 0.47 -11.21 -5.34
CA TYR A 81 -0.24 -10.39 -4.37
C TYR A 81 -1.73 -10.66 -4.37
N SER A 82 -2.38 -10.20 -3.32
CA SER A 82 -3.84 -10.23 -3.20
C SER A 82 -4.33 -8.86 -2.75
N GLU A 83 -5.46 -8.43 -3.29
CA GLU A 83 -6.16 -7.21 -2.88
C GLU A 83 -7.54 -7.54 -2.35
N ILE A 84 -7.93 -6.89 -1.27
CA ILE A 84 -9.23 -7.07 -0.62
C ILE A 84 -9.85 -5.70 -0.45
N ILE A 85 -11.03 -5.48 -1.04
CA ILE A 85 -11.78 -4.24 -0.83
C ILE A 85 -12.44 -4.32 0.54
N ILE A 86 -12.06 -3.41 1.44
CA ILE A 86 -12.62 -3.37 2.80
C ILE A 86 -13.71 -2.31 2.98
N GLU A 87 -13.68 -1.25 2.19
CA GLU A 87 -14.73 -0.23 2.13
C GLU A 87 -14.73 0.44 0.76
N GLY A 88 -15.89 0.91 0.33
CA GLY A 88 -16.04 1.64 -0.93
C GLY A 88 -16.03 0.74 -2.15
N SER A 89 -15.56 1.27 -3.26
CA SER A 89 -15.52 0.57 -4.54
C SER A 89 -14.34 1.02 -5.39
N GLN A 90 -13.87 0.11 -6.26
CA GLN A 90 -12.78 0.40 -7.17
C GLN A 90 -13.00 -0.32 -8.49
N LYS A 91 -12.82 0.39 -9.58
CA LYS A 91 -12.82 -0.20 -10.92
C LYS A 91 -11.38 -0.60 -11.27
N VAL A 92 -11.18 -1.87 -11.56
CA VAL A 92 -9.88 -2.43 -11.90
C VAL A 92 -9.96 -3.08 -13.27
N SER A 93 -9.16 -2.59 -14.21
CA SER A 93 -9.16 -3.11 -15.60
C SER A 93 -10.56 -3.19 -16.19
N GLY A 94 -11.39 -2.21 -15.92
CA GLY A 94 -12.76 -2.11 -16.43
C GLY A 94 -13.84 -2.83 -15.62
N LYS A 95 -13.47 -3.53 -14.55
CA LYS A 95 -14.43 -4.25 -13.69
C LYS A 95 -14.55 -3.59 -12.32
N TRP A 96 -15.78 -3.33 -11.89
CA TRP A 96 -16.04 -2.82 -10.54
C TRP A 96 -15.91 -3.89 -9.49
N LEU A 97 -15.16 -3.56 -8.43
CA LEU A 97 -15.00 -4.36 -7.22
C LEU A 97 -15.61 -3.59 -6.04
N TYR A 98 -16.24 -4.32 -5.14
CA TYR A 98 -16.95 -3.78 -3.99
C TYR A 98 -16.47 -4.43 -2.71
N LYS A 99 -16.90 -3.91 -1.56
CA LYS A 99 -16.57 -4.44 -0.25
C LYS A 99 -16.71 -5.97 -0.21
N GLY A 100 -15.63 -6.64 0.21
CA GLY A 100 -15.56 -8.09 0.30
C GLY A 100 -15.01 -8.78 -0.94
N ASP A 101 -14.88 -8.07 -2.06
CA ASP A 101 -14.27 -8.65 -3.26
C ASP A 101 -12.76 -8.80 -3.08
N ILE A 102 -12.25 -9.91 -3.59
CA ILE A 102 -10.85 -10.28 -3.52
C ILE A 102 -10.32 -10.44 -4.95
N ARG A 103 -9.17 -9.86 -5.21
CA ARG A 103 -8.45 -10.04 -6.46
C ARG A 103 -7.07 -10.64 -6.15
N VAL A 104 -6.69 -11.67 -6.89
CA VAL A 104 -5.36 -12.26 -6.80
C VAL A 104 -4.61 -11.94 -8.09
N GLY A 105 -3.41 -11.41 -7.98
CA GLY A 105 -2.55 -11.08 -9.10
C GLY A 105 -1.23 -11.83 -9.05
N LEU A 106 -0.77 -12.30 -10.19
CA LEU A 106 0.54 -12.92 -10.31
C LEU A 106 1.60 -11.88 -10.64
N ALA A 107 2.83 -12.17 -10.23
CA ALA A 107 3.99 -11.35 -10.55
C ALA A 107 4.11 -11.08 -12.05
N ASN A 108 4.50 -9.87 -12.39
CA ASN A 108 4.80 -9.43 -13.75
C ASN A 108 3.59 -9.46 -14.72
N LYS A 109 2.38 -9.51 -14.18
CA LYS A 109 1.14 -9.39 -14.96
C LYS A 109 0.55 -8.02 -14.75
N GLY A 110 0.46 -7.23 -15.81
CA GLY A 110 -0.09 -5.88 -15.76
C GLY A 110 -1.58 -5.85 -15.49
N TYR A 111 -2.04 -4.81 -14.81
CA TYR A 111 -3.44 -4.56 -14.55
C TYR A 111 -3.69 -3.05 -14.39
N GLY A 112 -4.93 -2.69 -14.44
CA GLY A 112 -5.36 -1.30 -14.35
C GLY A 112 -5.94 -0.78 -15.68
N PRO A 113 -6.27 0.49 -15.75
CA PRO A 113 -6.15 1.47 -14.66
C PRO A 113 -7.04 1.14 -13.46
N LEU A 114 -6.72 1.75 -12.32
CA LEU A 114 -7.51 1.68 -11.10
C LEU A 114 -8.26 3.00 -10.94
N ILE A 115 -9.56 2.95 -10.69
CA ILE A 115 -10.38 4.15 -10.48
C ILE A 115 -11.22 3.92 -9.24
N ALA A 116 -11.01 4.73 -8.20
CA ALA A 116 -11.85 4.69 -7.01
C ALA A 116 -13.26 5.17 -7.34
N GLY A 117 -14.25 4.59 -6.70
CA GLY A 117 -15.64 5.02 -6.83
C GLY A 117 -15.91 6.37 -6.16
N PRO A 118 -17.16 6.84 -6.20
CA PRO A 118 -17.53 8.16 -5.67
C PRO A 118 -17.37 8.30 -4.15
N GLU A 119 -17.26 7.19 -3.44
CA GLU A 119 -17.03 7.17 -1.98
C GLU A 119 -15.57 6.90 -1.61
N GLY A 120 -14.71 6.75 -2.60
CA GLY A 120 -13.34 6.30 -2.40
C GLY A 120 -13.27 4.78 -2.25
N ALA A 121 -12.09 4.28 -1.91
CA ALA A 121 -11.87 2.86 -1.68
C ALA A 121 -10.79 2.65 -0.62
N SER A 122 -11.09 1.82 0.37
CA SER A 122 -10.11 1.32 1.32
C SER A 122 -9.79 -0.13 0.99
N ILE A 123 -8.51 -0.45 0.85
CA ILE A 123 -8.04 -1.72 0.31
C ILE A 123 -6.92 -2.26 1.18
N LEU A 124 -6.96 -3.55 1.46
CA LEU A 124 -5.79 -4.28 1.95
C LEU A 124 -5.09 -4.93 0.76
N VAL A 125 -3.79 -4.74 0.67
CA VAL A 125 -2.96 -5.43 -0.32
C VAL A 125 -1.92 -6.26 0.41
N ILE A 126 -1.86 -7.54 0.08
CA ILE A 126 -0.90 -8.47 0.67
C ILE A 126 0.05 -8.90 -0.44
N PHE A 127 1.30 -8.46 -0.34
CA PHE A 127 2.37 -8.86 -1.26
C PHE A 127 3.12 -10.06 -0.68
N ALA A 128 3.46 -11.01 -1.55
CA ALA A 128 4.13 -12.24 -1.14
C ALA A 128 5.53 -12.01 -0.53
N ASP A 129 6.20 -10.93 -0.94
CA ASP A 129 7.53 -10.56 -0.44
C ASP A 129 7.77 -9.06 -0.56
N GLY A 130 9.03 -8.64 -0.44
CA GLY A 130 9.43 -7.23 -0.51
C GLY A 130 9.49 -6.62 -1.91
N ASN A 131 9.19 -7.38 -2.97
CA ASN A 131 9.22 -6.89 -4.36
C ASN A 131 7.88 -6.26 -4.77
N TRP A 132 7.29 -5.53 -3.86
CA TRP A 132 5.99 -4.88 -4.04
C TRP A 132 5.99 -3.57 -4.84
N PRO A 133 7.10 -2.82 -5.01
CA PRO A 133 7.03 -1.56 -5.73
C PRO A 133 6.37 -1.72 -7.10
N ALA A 134 5.47 -0.79 -7.41
CA ALA A 134 4.76 -0.80 -8.67
C ALA A 134 5.71 -0.46 -9.83
N ILE A 135 5.52 -1.16 -10.95
CA ILE A 135 6.28 -0.94 -12.19
C ILE A 135 5.28 -0.50 -13.26
N GLY A 136 5.46 0.70 -13.79
CA GLY A 136 4.60 1.24 -14.83
C GLY A 136 4.68 0.42 -16.12
N ILE A 137 3.55 0.24 -16.75
CA ILE A 137 3.41 -0.49 -18.02
C ILE A 137 2.79 0.40 -19.10
N GLY A 138 3.34 1.50 -19.35
CA GLY A 138 2.90 2.40 -20.41
C GLY A 138 4.09 3.07 -21.05
N ALA A 139 4.01 3.40 -22.32
CA ALA A 139 5.09 4.05 -23.04
C ALA A 139 5.21 5.50 -22.57
N GLY A 140 6.18 5.79 -21.68
CA GLY A 140 6.56 7.15 -21.31
C GLY A 140 5.49 7.93 -20.54
N ASP A 141 4.60 7.24 -19.87
CA ASP A 141 3.56 7.87 -19.09
C ASP A 141 4.01 8.16 -17.65
N GLY A 142 3.12 8.77 -16.87
CA GLY A 142 3.38 9.10 -15.48
C GLY A 142 3.39 7.93 -14.53
N SER A 143 3.04 6.71 -14.93
CA SER A 143 2.93 5.59 -14.01
C SER A 143 4.28 5.17 -13.42
N THR A 144 5.34 5.20 -14.20
CA THR A 144 6.70 4.94 -13.71
C THR A 144 7.14 6.00 -12.69
N ILE A 145 6.80 7.26 -12.93
CA ILE A 145 7.11 8.35 -12.01
C ILE A 145 6.36 8.16 -10.70
N ASN A 146 5.08 7.82 -10.77
CA ASN A 146 4.25 7.56 -9.59
C ASN A 146 4.79 6.38 -8.78
N ALA A 147 5.21 5.32 -9.41
CA ALA A 147 5.81 4.17 -8.76
C ALA A 147 7.11 4.55 -8.03
N SER A 148 7.96 5.35 -8.66
CA SER A 148 9.20 5.82 -8.04
C SER A 148 8.94 6.73 -6.84
N LYS A 149 7.95 7.61 -6.92
CA LYS A 149 7.54 8.47 -5.80
C LYS A 149 6.99 7.66 -4.65
N LEU A 150 6.15 6.66 -4.92
CA LEU A 150 5.61 5.77 -3.91
C LEU A 150 6.74 5.03 -3.18
N LEU A 151 7.68 4.49 -3.91
CA LEU A 151 8.85 3.82 -3.33
C LEU A 151 9.64 4.76 -2.44
N ALA A 152 9.92 5.98 -2.89
CA ALA A 152 10.66 6.96 -2.12
C ALA A 152 9.94 7.34 -0.82
N GLN A 153 8.63 7.51 -0.85
CA GLN A 153 7.82 7.82 0.32
C GLN A 153 7.83 6.67 1.34
N PHE A 154 7.71 5.43 0.89
CA PHE A 154 7.80 4.28 1.79
C PHE A 154 9.18 4.14 2.40
N SER A 155 10.23 4.34 1.63
CA SER A 155 11.60 4.29 2.15
C SER A 155 11.82 5.35 3.22
N ALA A 156 11.30 6.55 3.04
CA ALA A 156 11.37 7.61 4.04
C ALA A 156 10.60 7.25 5.33
N ALA A 157 9.42 6.65 5.21
CA ALA A 157 8.62 6.22 6.35
C ALA A 157 9.30 5.08 7.14
N GLU A 158 9.95 4.15 6.47
CA GLU A 158 10.70 3.06 7.12
C GLU A 158 11.92 3.55 7.91
N ASN A 159 12.51 4.65 7.49
CA ASN A 159 13.70 5.23 8.12
C ASN A 159 13.38 6.26 9.20
N SER A 160 12.12 6.57 9.39
CA SER A 160 11.69 7.58 10.37
C SER A 160 11.49 7.02 11.78
#